data_04a10c913dccde26ea434052d3e048ce
#
_entry.id   04a10c913dccde26ea434052d3e048ce
#
_cell.length_a   1.000
_cell.length_b   1.000
_cell.length_c   1.000
_cell.angle_alpha   90.00
_cell.angle_beta   90.00
_cell.angle_gamma   90.00
#
_symmetry.space_group_name_H-M   'P 1'
#
loop_
_entity.id
_entity.type
_entity.pdbx_description
1 polymer ?
#
loop_
_entity_poly.entity_id
_entity_poly.type
_entity_poly.pdbx_seq_one_letter_code
_entity_poly.pdbx_strand_id
1 'polypeptide(L)'
;AGAHGLDLVVPFLDKQFIDACMRINQNLKIHSIEKNLLRSLFIGYLPDEILWRRKDGMSDAVGTNWVDTIKTYAEKNVSPKEFRMISERARGYNVPLTKEEAMYRNIFWQNFGKDSDYLISEIWRPKWTTITDPSARLLI
;
A
#
# COMPACT_ATOMS: atom_id res chain seq x y z
N ALA A 1 11.44 7.19 -10.43
CA ALA A 1 12.91 7.09 -10.41
C ALA A 1 13.47 7.77 -11.66
N GLY A 2 13.17 7.33 -12.89
CA GLY A 2 13.72 7.89 -14.14
C GLY A 2 13.54 9.40 -14.31
N ALA A 3 12.41 9.97 -13.92
CA ALA A 3 12.17 11.42 -13.96
C ALA A 3 13.13 12.25 -13.07
N HIS A 4 13.79 11.60 -12.12
CA HIS A 4 14.77 12.20 -11.21
C HIS A 4 16.20 11.70 -11.45
N GLY A 5 16.48 11.11 -12.63
CA GLY A 5 17.80 10.64 -13.00
C GLY A 5 18.28 9.42 -12.20
N LEU A 6 17.35 8.63 -11.63
CA LEU A 6 17.68 7.43 -10.86
C LEU A 6 17.38 6.18 -11.70
N ASP A 7 18.37 5.31 -11.83
CA ASP A 7 18.19 4.00 -12.42
C ASP A 7 17.66 3.01 -11.40
N LEU A 8 16.66 2.22 -11.78
CA LEU A 8 16.07 1.19 -10.94
C LEU A 8 16.63 -0.17 -11.33
N VAL A 9 17.34 -0.81 -10.43
CA VAL A 9 17.80 -2.19 -10.59
C VAL A 9 16.95 -3.11 -9.76
N VAL A 10 16.36 -4.15 -10.37
CA VAL A 10 15.50 -5.13 -9.71
C VAL A 10 16.11 -6.52 -9.85
N PRO A 11 16.99 -6.96 -8.95
CA PRO A 11 17.72 -8.23 -9.06
C PRO A 11 16.80 -9.46 -9.20
N PHE A 12 15.62 -9.43 -8.59
CA PHE A 12 14.65 -10.53 -8.69
C PHE A 12 13.94 -10.63 -10.05
N LEU A 13 14.13 -9.64 -10.93
CA LEU A 13 13.65 -9.70 -12.33
C LEU A 13 14.76 -10.08 -13.30
N ASP A 14 15.95 -10.40 -12.82
CA ASP A 14 17.01 -10.97 -13.64
C ASP A 14 16.55 -12.29 -14.26
N LYS A 15 16.80 -12.46 -15.57
CA LYS A 15 16.32 -13.62 -16.31
C LYS A 15 16.88 -14.94 -15.76
N GLN A 16 18.15 -14.97 -15.39
CA GLN A 16 18.80 -16.18 -14.85
C GLN A 16 18.21 -16.53 -13.48
N PHE A 17 17.93 -15.52 -12.66
CA PHE A 17 17.27 -15.71 -11.36
C PHE A 17 15.85 -16.26 -11.54
N ILE A 18 15.07 -15.67 -12.46
CA ILE A 18 13.71 -16.14 -12.76
C ILE A 18 13.74 -17.60 -13.25
N ASP A 19 14.61 -17.92 -14.21
CA ASP A 19 14.74 -19.26 -14.76
C ASP A 19 15.12 -20.29 -13.68
N ALA A 20 16.05 -19.92 -12.79
CA ALA A 20 16.43 -20.76 -11.66
C ALA A 20 15.22 -20.99 -10.71
N CYS A 21 14.52 -19.92 -10.35
CA CYS A 21 13.35 -20.00 -9.48
C CYS A 21 12.22 -20.83 -10.09
N MET A 22 11.99 -20.73 -11.41
CA MET A 22 10.93 -21.47 -12.09
C MET A 22 11.22 -22.97 -12.16
N ARG A 23 12.48 -23.39 -12.15
CA ARG A 23 12.91 -24.81 -12.14
C ARG A 23 12.77 -25.48 -10.76
N ILE A 24 12.68 -24.71 -9.68
CA ILE A 24 12.50 -25.26 -8.33
C ILE A 24 11.09 -25.81 -8.20
N ASN A 25 10.98 -27.02 -7.66
CA ASN A 25 9.68 -27.64 -7.36
C ASN A 25 8.84 -26.72 -6.49
N GLN A 26 7.59 -26.49 -6.90
CA GLN A 26 6.67 -25.58 -6.22
C GLN A 26 6.45 -25.92 -4.74
N ASN A 27 6.45 -27.21 -4.39
CA ASN A 27 6.27 -27.68 -3.01
C ASN A 27 7.39 -27.24 -2.08
N LEU A 28 8.59 -26.96 -2.60
CA LEU A 28 9.70 -26.41 -1.83
C LEU A 28 9.58 -24.90 -1.63
N LYS A 29 8.75 -24.22 -2.43
CA LYS A 29 8.52 -22.77 -2.34
C LYS A 29 7.37 -22.42 -1.41
N ILE A 30 6.45 -23.35 -1.19
CA ILE A 30 5.27 -23.15 -0.34
C ILE A 30 5.60 -23.60 1.09
N HIS A 31 5.57 -22.68 2.02
CA HIS A 31 5.85 -22.93 3.43
C HIS A 31 4.97 -22.02 4.31
N SER A 32 4.87 -22.32 5.61
CA SER A 32 4.15 -21.50 6.59
C SER A 32 4.71 -20.08 6.72
N ILE A 33 6.01 -19.92 6.47
CA ILE A 33 6.67 -18.61 6.45
C ILE A 33 6.94 -18.23 4.99
N GLU A 34 6.57 -17.02 4.62
CA GLU A 34 6.82 -16.49 3.28
C GLU A 34 8.31 -16.42 2.96
N LYS A 35 8.67 -16.70 1.70
CA LYS A 35 10.05 -16.69 1.22
C LYS A 35 11.00 -17.62 2.00
N ASN A 36 10.48 -18.67 2.62
CA ASN A 36 11.26 -19.56 3.48
C ASN A 36 12.52 -20.08 2.78
N LEU A 37 12.40 -20.55 1.54
CA LEU A 37 13.56 -21.05 0.78
C LEU A 37 14.64 -19.97 0.62
N LEU A 38 14.25 -18.76 0.25
CA LEU A 38 15.18 -17.65 0.08
C LEU A 38 15.84 -17.27 1.42
N ARG A 39 15.03 -17.19 2.50
CA ARG A 39 15.54 -16.90 3.85
C ARG A 39 16.55 -17.94 4.29
N SER A 40 16.27 -19.21 4.06
CA SER A 40 17.17 -20.33 4.44
C SER A 40 18.51 -20.27 3.75
N LEU A 41 18.58 -19.75 2.52
CA LEU A 41 19.84 -19.55 1.81
C LEU A 41 20.75 -18.48 2.44
N PHE A 42 20.17 -17.56 3.22
CA PHE A 42 20.92 -16.48 3.86
C PHE A 42 21.20 -16.70 5.35
N ILE A 43 20.95 -17.93 5.86
CA ILE A 43 21.36 -18.29 7.22
C ILE A 43 22.90 -18.14 7.35
N GLY A 44 23.32 -17.43 8.37
CA GLY A 44 24.72 -17.11 8.62
C GLY A 44 25.27 -15.90 7.84
N TYR A 45 24.51 -15.37 6.86
CA TYR A 45 24.85 -14.13 6.16
C TYR A 45 24.13 -12.90 6.73
N LEU A 46 22.93 -13.09 7.24
CA LEU A 46 22.11 -12.03 7.85
C LEU A 46 21.79 -12.39 9.30
N PRO A 47 21.68 -11.39 10.20
CA PRO A 47 21.18 -11.61 11.55
C PRO A 47 19.76 -12.22 11.52
N ASP A 48 19.50 -13.14 12.46
CA ASP A 48 18.21 -13.84 12.51
C ASP A 48 17.03 -12.90 12.67
N GLU A 49 17.17 -11.81 13.41
CA GLU A 49 16.16 -10.77 13.58
C GLU A 49 15.71 -10.15 12.27
N ILE A 50 16.61 -10.01 11.30
CA ILE A 50 16.32 -9.52 9.95
C ILE A 50 15.81 -10.65 9.06
N LEU A 51 16.48 -11.81 9.14
CA LEU A 51 16.22 -12.95 8.28
C LEU A 51 14.79 -13.49 8.46
N TRP A 52 14.35 -13.59 9.70
CA TRP A 52 13.05 -14.18 10.06
C TRP A 52 11.98 -13.13 10.40
N ARG A 53 12.28 -11.86 10.19
CA ARG A 53 11.32 -10.78 10.38
C ARG A 53 10.06 -11.03 9.57
N ARG A 54 8.91 -10.82 10.18
CA ARG A 54 7.62 -10.81 9.46
C ARG A 54 7.65 -9.73 8.37
N LYS A 55 7.08 -10.05 7.22
CA LYS A 55 6.93 -9.07 6.16
C LYS A 55 5.85 -8.07 6.53
N ASP A 56 6.18 -6.81 6.46
CA ASP A 56 5.22 -5.73 6.57
C ASP A 56 4.71 -5.34 5.17
N GLY A 57 3.46 -4.90 5.09
CA GLY A 57 2.95 -4.24 3.89
C GLY A 57 3.74 -2.96 3.61
N MET A 58 3.71 -2.47 2.38
CA MET A 58 4.42 -1.22 2.04
C MET A 58 3.90 -0.02 2.85
N SER A 59 2.61 0.01 3.17
CA SER A 59 1.99 1.02 4.03
C SER A 59 2.51 0.97 5.47
N ASP A 60 2.81 -0.23 5.98
CA ASP A 60 3.24 -0.43 7.36
C ASP A 60 4.76 -0.29 7.51
N ALA A 61 5.52 -0.56 6.44
CA ALA A 61 6.98 -0.45 6.42
C ALA A 61 7.50 0.99 6.59
N VAL A 62 6.67 2.00 6.34
CA VAL A 62 6.99 3.42 6.59
C VAL A 62 6.90 3.78 8.08
N GLY A 63 6.38 2.88 8.90
CA GLY A 63 6.20 3.02 10.33
C GLY A 63 4.73 2.80 10.74
N THR A 64 4.52 1.97 11.74
CA THR A 64 3.18 1.61 12.25
C THR A 64 2.35 2.83 12.67
N ASN A 65 3.01 3.90 13.08
CA ASN A 65 2.35 5.14 13.51
C ASN A 65 1.94 6.06 12.34
N TRP A 66 2.40 5.79 11.12
CA TRP A 66 2.13 6.68 9.98
C TRP A 66 0.65 6.73 9.62
N VAL A 67 0.00 5.58 9.56
CA VAL A 67 -1.43 5.45 9.27
C VAL A 67 -2.26 6.22 10.32
N ASP A 68 -1.99 5.98 11.59
CA ASP A 68 -2.70 6.66 12.68
C ASP A 68 -2.40 8.16 12.72
N THR A 69 -1.20 8.56 12.34
CA THR A 69 -0.81 9.98 12.22
C THR A 69 -1.60 10.68 11.13
N ILE A 70 -1.71 10.09 9.93
CA ILE A 70 -2.47 10.68 8.82
C ILE A 70 -3.95 10.74 9.17
N LYS A 71 -4.52 9.68 9.73
CA LYS A 71 -5.89 9.66 10.19
C LYS A 71 -6.17 10.78 11.20
N THR A 72 -5.31 10.89 12.21
CA THR A 72 -5.42 11.95 13.22
C THR A 72 -5.29 13.34 12.60
N TYR A 73 -4.39 13.49 11.65
CA TYR A 73 -4.22 14.74 10.91
C TYR A 73 -5.49 15.11 10.13
N ALA A 74 -6.07 14.16 9.41
CA ALA A 74 -7.30 14.38 8.65
C ALA A 74 -8.48 14.73 9.57
N GLU A 75 -8.62 14.04 10.71
CA GLU A 75 -9.66 14.34 11.70
C GLU A 75 -9.58 15.75 12.25
N LYS A 76 -8.37 16.28 12.44
CA LYS A 76 -8.14 17.64 12.95
C LYS A 76 -8.32 18.71 11.87
N ASN A 77 -7.92 18.43 10.62
CA ASN A 77 -7.80 19.46 9.59
C ASN A 77 -8.97 19.48 8.60
N VAL A 78 -9.76 18.39 8.51
CA VAL A 78 -10.97 18.37 7.70
C VAL A 78 -12.18 18.63 8.59
N SER A 79 -12.78 19.80 8.43
CA SER A 79 -13.99 20.16 9.18
C SER A 79 -15.20 19.31 8.72
N PRO A 80 -16.21 19.11 9.58
CA PRO A 80 -17.44 18.44 9.18
C PRO A 80 -18.14 19.09 7.97
N LYS A 81 -18.02 20.40 7.84
CA LYS A 81 -18.56 21.17 6.70
C LYS A 81 -17.82 20.83 5.40
N GLU A 82 -16.49 20.83 5.44
CA GLU A 82 -15.66 20.45 4.28
C GLU A 82 -15.87 19.01 3.87
N PHE A 83 -15.89 18.08 4.83
CA PHE A 83 -16.20 16.67 4.55
C PHE A 83 -17.52 16.52 3.80
N ARG A 84 -18.57 17.19 4.26
CA ARG A 84 -19.89 17.16 3.63
C ARG A 84 -19.84 17.73 2.21
N MET A 85 -19.22 18.90 2.04
CA MET A 85 -19.08 19.53 0.72
C MET A 85 -18.34 18.65 -0.28
N ILE A 86 -17.24 18.03 0.15
CA ILE A 86 -16.45 17.13 -0.70
C ILE A 86 -17.27 15.89 -1.06
N SER A 87 -17.95 15.28 -0.10
CA SER A 87 -18.78 14.10 -0.31
C SER A 87 -19.95 14.38 -1.24
N GLU A 88 -20.60 15.55 -1.09
CA GLU A 88 -21.70 15.95 -1.96
C GLU A 88 -21.25 16.21 -3.39
N ARG A 89 -20.09 16.84 -3.57
CA ARG A 89 -19.51 17.08 -4.89
C ARG A 89 -19.09 15.77 -5.57
N ALA A 90 -18.53 14.82 -4.82
CA ALA A 90 -18.09 13.52 -5.34
C ALA A 90 -19.23 12.54 -5.64
N ARG A 91 -20.50 12.97 -5.60
CA ARG A 91 -21.66 12.09 -5.89
C ARG A 91 -21.52 11.47 -7.27
N GLY A 92 -21.66 10.13 -7.32
CA GLY A 92 -21.47 9.36 -8.55
C GLY A 92 -20.06 8.86 -8.82
N TYR A 93 -19.06 9.33 -8.05
CA TYR A 93 -17.64 8.97 -8.24
C TYR A 93 -16.95 8.66 -6.91
N ASN A 94 -17.12 7.44 -6.39
CA ASN A 94 -16.38 6.99 -5.21
C ASN A 94 -16.46 7.99 -4.03
N VAL A 95 -17.65 8.21 -3.50
CA VAL A 95 -17.89 9.17 -2.41
C VAL A 95 -17.02 8.83 -1.20
N PRO A 96 -16.26 9.81 -0.65
CA PRO A 96 -15.45 9.60 0.54
C PRO A 96 -16.29 9.14 1.73
N LEU A 97 -15.83 8.11 2.43
CA LEU A 97 -16.45 7.56 3.62
C LEU A 97 -15.83 8.10 4.91
N THR A 98 -14.58 8.58 4.83
CA THR A 98 -13.83 9.12 5.96
C THR A 98 -13.28 10.51 5.64
N LYS A 99 -12.93 11.27 6.66
CA LYS A 99 -12.28 12.57 6.46
C LYS A 99 -10.91 12.44 5.79
N GLU A 100 -10.22 11.34 6.02
CA GLU A 100 -8.96 11.04 5.35
C GLU A 100 -9.17 10.84 3.84
N GLU A 101 -10.17 10.06 3.43
CA GLU A 101 -10.55 9.92 2.02
C GLU A 101 -10.95 11.27 1.40
N ALA A 102 -11.65 12.10 2.14
CA ALA A 102 -12.02 13.44 1.69
C ALA A 102 -10.79 14.35 1.52
N MET A 103 -9.82 14.25 2.43
CA MET A 103 -8.55 14.96 2.32
C MET A 103 -7.80 14.55 1.04
N TYR A 104 -7.69 13.26 0.77
CA TYR A 104 -7.06 12.76 -0.46
C TYR A 104 -7.81 13.22 -1.70
N ARG A 105 -9.14 13.21 -1.67
CA ARG A 105 -9.96 13.73 -2.77
C ARG A 105 -9.70 15.21 -3.03
N ASN A 106 -9.58 16.00 -1.99
CA ASN A 106 -9.28 17.42 -2.12
C ASN A 106 -7.89 17.66 -2.72
N ILE A 107 -6.87 16.91 -2.28
CA ILE A 107 -5.52 16.95 -2.84
C ILE A 107 -5.55 16.55 -4.33
N PHE A 108 -6.31 15.52 -4.68
CA PHE A 108 -6.49 15.10 -6.07
C PHE A 108 -7.07 16.23 -6.92
N TRP A 109 -8.13 16.88 -6.47
CA TRP A 109 -8.73 18.00 -7.18
C TRP A 109 -7.82 19.22 -7.31
N GLN A 110 -6.95 19.48 -6.34
CA GLN A 110 -5.95 20.55 -6.42
C GLN A 110 -4.93 20.29 -7.54
N ASN A 111 -4.59 19.05 -7.80
CA ASN A 111 -3.59 18.67 -8.79
C ASN A 111 -4.18 18.44 -10.20
N PHE A 112 -5.39 17.91 -10.31
CA PHE A 112 -5.98 17.46 -11.57
C PHE A 112 -7.25 18.23 -11.96
N GLY A 113 -7.72 19.15 -11.11
CA GLY A 113 -8.97 19.87 -11.30
C GLY A 113 -10.19 19.12 -10.76
N LYS A 114 -11.25 19.87 -10.48
CA LYS A 114 -12.45 19.35 -9.82
C LYS A 114 -13.36 18.51 -10.72
N ASP A 115 -13.15 18.53 -12.01
CA ASP A 115 -13.93 17.78 -12.99
C ASP A 115 -13.23 16.48 -13.43
N SER A 116 -12.12 16.12 -12.74
CA SER A 116 -11.29 14.93 -13.05
C SER A 116 -11.75 13.66 -12.35
N ASP A 117 -12.89 13.67 -11.65
CA ASP A 117 -13.39 12.51 -10.87
C ASP A 117 -13.59 11.26 -11.71
N TYR A 118 -13.89 11.41 -13.00
CA TYR A 118 -14.02 10.29 -13.93
C TYR A 118 -12.73 9.49 -14.14
N LEU A 119 -11.57 10.06 -13.79
CA LEU A 119 -10.28 9.35 -13.84
C LEU A 119 -10.15 8.29 -12.74
N ILE A 120 -10.97 8.40 -11.68
CA ILE A 120 -11.01 7.43 -10.59
C ILE A 120 -12.21 6.54 -10.79
N SER A 121 -12.05 5.47 -11.56
CA SER A 121 -13.13 4.54 -11.86
C SER A 121 -13.58 3.76 -10.63
N GLU A 122 -12.64 3.35 -9.78
CA GLU A 122 -12.89 2.51 -8.60
C GLU A 122 -11.86 2.77 -7.51
N ILE A 123 -12.30 2.77 -6.25
CA ILE A 123 -11.40 2.68 -5.09
C ILE A 123 -11.33 1.22 -4.68
N TRP A 124 -10.14 0.64 -4.78
CA TRP A 124 -9.93 -0.72 -4.29
C TRP A 124 -10.05 -0.77 -2.76
N ARG A 125 -10.88 -1.70 -2.28
CA ARG A 125 -10.95 -2.07 -0.86
C ARG A 125 -10.93 -3.58 -0.73
N PRO A 126 -10.26 -4.14 0.29
CA PRO A 126 -10.26 -5.58 0.50
C PRO A 126 -11.69 -6.07 0.82
N LYS A 127 -12.17 -7.04 0.05
CA LYS A 127 -13.56 -7.57 0.20
C LYS A 127 -13.70 -8.56 1.36
N TRP A 128 -12.59 -9.02 1.91
CA TRP A 128 -12.53 -10.02 2.98
C TRP A 128 -12.39 -9.44 4.39
N THR A 129 -12.47 -8.14 4.52
CA THR A 129 -12.38 -7.45 5.80
C THR A 129 -13.43 -6.35 5.88
N THR A 130 -13.86 -6.04 7.10
CA THR A 130 -14.75 -4.92 7.40
C THR A 130 -13.98 -3.60 7.60
N ILE A 131 -12.67 -3.60 7.42
CA ILE A 131 -11.84 -2.42 7.57
C ILE A 131 -12.17 -1.42 6.47
N THR A 132 -12.60 -0.25 6.88
CA THR A 132 -12.88 0.90 5.99
C THR A 132 -11.71 1.88 5.90
N ASP A 133 -10.61 1.56 6.54
CA ASP A 133 -9.38 2.35 6.55
C ASP A 133 -8.81 2.43 5.13
N PRO A 134 -8.53 3.65 4.61
CA PRO A 134 -7.97 3.84 3.27
C PRO A 134 -6.61 3.18 3.05
N SER A 135 -5.86 2.91 4.13
CA SER A 135 -4.58 2.20 4.04
C SER A 135 -4.74 0.71 3.70
N ALA A 136 -5.95 0.18 3.79
CA ALA A 136 -6.25 -1.26 3.66
C ALA A 136 -5.41 -2.15 4.60
N ARG A 137 -4.96 -1.61 5.74
CA ARG A 137 -4.16 -2.34 6.73
C ARG A 137 -4.96 -3.51 7.29
N LEU A 138 -4.41 -4.70 7.14
CA LEU A 138 -4.89 -5.88 7.85
C LEU A 138 -4.31 -5.85 9.26
N LEU A 139 -5.15 -5.52 10.22
CA LEU A 139 -4.83 -5.73 11.64
C LEU A 139 -4.90 -7.25 11.89
N ILE A 140 -3.76 -7.90 11.96
CA ILE A 140 -3.64 -9.30 12.34
C ILE A 140 -3.18 -9.36 13.79
#